data_2cef0e5f8c9fa7c11687b6b710f985f5
#
_entry.id   2cef0e5f8c9fa7c11687b6b710f985f5
#
_cell.length_a   1.000
_cell.length_b   1.000
_cell.length_c   1.000
_cell.angle_alpha   90.00
_cell.angle_beta   90.00
_cell.angle_gamma   90.00
#
_symmetry.space_group_name_H-M   'P 1'
#
loop_
_entity.id
_entity.type
_entity.pdbx_description
1 polymer ?
#
loop_
_entity_poly.entity_id
_entity_poly.type
_entity_poly.pdbx_seq_one_letter_code
_entity_poly.pdbx_strand_id
1 'polypeptide(L)'
;MRLTNVTHLRLPFGRLWGYDVSASGLGRPIPVSFDQRLHVGAGDRSGSWMALSFRLPAATRRESIADAWLTVVARHGTLRSAFAPGADGDPVLHEIEIGPGSWVEHQVAPGQAVNEALRDILDAACSPYQHPSHRLCVLETAAGLTVVIAADHAHVDMWSMLVIARDLLSALDAERAGAKPMPGAAPAFVEHTQALLDRDAAPDHVRQRWKDIIEDSGGVMPQFPLPLGTPEPHRERVEVRDVFDVDDAAAFAVQARDDGVSTLARAVVAMTAVTRELAGTPLRAVFPVHSRFENTWHDSVGWFITNSVLESDVAEPRAAAAAVKEAVQLGAWPLADVLAPWGGMPVAPGMFAISWLDLRRLPVRIDSVALDAQYVSAATDTDGVMLWFILDESGLHLRCRYPDTAEARANVGGWLDLLVARLQADARSSVRGRLQVADRTFRLERASRDDIEAIAALLLDDQFGSDRESVELERYEAAFSAVARDSSHYLGVVRDSADHMVATMQLTVIPGLSRGGSTRLQIEGLRVAPGERSRGLGTAMLEWAHEFGRARGARLAQVTTDEARDRTRAFYTRLGYQTAHVGLKRHI
;
A
#
# COMPACT_ATOMS: atom_id res chain seq x y z
N MET A 1 -0.85 0.55 6.15
CA MET A 1 0.20 -0.51 6.35
C MET A 1 1.44 -0.13 5.54
N ARG A 2 2.64 -0.14 6.12
CA ARG A 2 3.89 0.21 5.42
C ARG A 2 4.63 -1.04 4.94
N LEU A 3 5.31 -0.92 3.80
CA LEU A 3 6.25 -1.92 3.28
C LEU A 3 7.68 -1.42 3.53
N THR A 4 8.47 -2.19 4.27
CA THR A 4 9.85 -1.84 4.63
C THR A 4 10.79 -3.04 4.46
N ASN A 5 12.08 -2.87 4.64
CA ASN A 5 12.98 -3.99 4.85
C ASN A 5 13.36 -4.10 6.33
N VAL A 6 13.98 -5.21 6.72
CA VAL A 6 14.35 -5.48 8.10
C VAL A 6 15.27 -4.42 8.70
N THR A 7 16.14 -3.81 7.91
CA THR A 7 17.06 -2.75 8.36
C THR A 7 16.32 -1.49 8.83
N HIS A 8 15.18 -1.19 8.22
CA HIS A 8 14.36 -0.01 8.52
C HIS A 8 13.10 -0.33 9.35
N LEU A 9 12.92 -1.59 9.74
CA LEU A 9 11.81 -2.00 10.59
C LEU A 9 11.91 -1.29 11.95
N ARG A 10 10.84 -0.61 12.35
CA ARG A 10 10.78 0.09 13.63
C ARG A 10 10.40 -0.88 14.74
N LEU A 11 11.41 -1.40 15.45
CA LEU A 11 11.23 -2.25 16.62
C LEU A 11 11.65 -1.49 17.89
N PRO A 12 10.87 -1.59 18.98
CA PRO A 12 11.31 -1.13 20.29
C PRO A 12 12.42 -2.04 20.83
N PHE A 13 13.18 -1.57 21.79
CA PHE A 13 14.14 -2.42 22.48
C PHE A 13 13.41 -3.40 23.42
N GLY A 14 13.82 -4.67 23.45
CA GLY A 14 13.16 -5.71 24.25
C GLY A 14 13.84 -7.06 24.15
N ARG A 15 13.24 -8.08 24.78
CA ARG A 15 13.70 -9.47 24.73
C ARG A 15 13.14 -10.15 23.47
N LEU A 16 14.02 -10.73 22.68
CA LEU A 16 13.66 -11.38 21.41
C LEU A 16 13.52 -12.90 21.62
N TRP A 17 12.36 -13.43 21.23
CA TRP A 17 12.03 -14.84 21.35
C TRP A 17 11.68 -15.41 19.98
N GLY A 18 12.19 -16.61 19.67
CA GLY A 18 11.76 -17.42 18.54
C GLY A 18 10.98 -18.64 19.03
N TYR A 19 9.95 -19.05 18.29
CA TYR A 19 9.21 -20.28 18.57
C TYR A 19 9.68 -21.39 17.63
N ASP A 20 10.39 -22.36 18.15
CA ASP A 20 10.90 -23.50 17.41
C ASP A 20 9.89 -24.63 17.45
N VAL A 21 9.17 -24.84 16.35
CA VAL A 21 8.22 -25.94 16.18
C VAL A 21 8.96 -27.25 15.97
N SER A 22 8.37 -28.39 16.37
CA SER A 22 8.85 -29.70 15.97
C SER A 22 8.39 -30.04 14.56
N ALA A 23 9.24 -30.67 13.75
CA ALA A 23 8.89 -31.11 12.40
C ALA A 23 9.26 -32.56 12.18
N SER A 24 8.43 -33.33 11.46
CA SER A 24 8.73 -34.69 11.02
C SER A 24 9.77 -34.72 9.90
N GLY A 25 10.25 -35.90 9.52
CA GLY A 25 10.96 -36.07 8.25
C GLY A 25 10.09 -35.78 7.03
N LEU A 26 10.71 -35.71 5.84
CA LEU A 26 10.05 -35.48 4.57
C LEU A 26 9.04 -36.61 4.27
N GLY A 27 7.79 -36.21 4.00
CA GLY A 27 6.71 -37.10 3.60
C GLY A 27 6.60 -37.24 2.07
N ARG A 28 5.39 -37.43 1.57
CA ARG A 28 5.14 -37.58 0.11
C ARG A 28 5.49 -36.31 -0.64
N PRO A 29 6.00 -36.44 -1.88
CA PRO A 29 6.17 -35.29 -2.75
C PRO A 29 4.81 -34.73 -3.20
N ILE A 30 4.77 -33.41 -3.39
CA ILE A 30 3.59 -32.67 -3.85
C ILE A 30 3.97 -31.70 -4.97
N PRO A 31 3.01 -31.25 -5.80
CA PRO A 31 3.24 -30.37 -6.94
C PRO A 31 3.97 -29.08 -6.59
N VAL A 32 4.86 -28.66 -7.49
CA VAL A 32 5.65 -27.42 -7.41
C VAL A 32 5.22 -26.50 -8.56
N SER A 33 4.89 -25.23 -8.27
CA SER A 33 4.59 -24.27 -9.31
C SER A 33 5.84 -23.82 -10.09
N PHE A 34 5.64 -23.21 -11.26
CA PHE A 34 6.74 -22.65 -12.06
C PHE A 34 7.53 -21.61 -11.25
N ASP A 35 6.84 -20.69 -10.60
CA ASP A 35 7.46 -19.61 -9.82
C ASP A 35 8.20 -20.14 -8.60
N GLN A 36 7.65 -21.15 -7.89
CA GLN A 36 8.35 -21.83 -6.81
C GLN A 36 9.62 -22.52 -7.29
N ARG A 37 9.54 -23.24 -8.41
CA ARG A 37 10.71 -23.93 -9.01
C ARG A 37 11.81 -22.94 -9.37
N LEU A 38 11.45 -21.82 -9.99
CA LEU A 38 12.40 -20.76 -10.34
C LEU A 38 13.06 -20.17 -9.09
N HIS A 39 12.26 -19.86 -8.07
CA HIS A 39 12.76 -19.26 -6.82
C HIS A 39 13.68 -20.20 -6.05
N VAL A 40 13.23 -21.43 -5.77
CA VAL A 40 13.98 -22.39 -4.97
C VAL A 40 15.15 -22.99 -5.76
N GLY A 41 15.00 -23.15 -7.08
CA GLY A 41 16.07 -23.62 -7.98
C GLY A 41 17.27 -22.67 -8.07
N ALA A 42 17.13 -21.41 -7.65
CA ALA A 42 18.26 -20.51 -7.48
C ALA A 42 19.19 -20.89 -6.29
N GLY A 43 18.85 -21.93 -5.54
CA GLY A 43 19.66 -22.50 -4.46
C GLY A 43 19.33 -21.91 -3.08
N ASP A 44 20.03 -22.45 -2.09
CA ASP A 44 19.91 -21.96 -0.71
C ASP A 44 20.57 -20.58 -0.59
N ARG A 45 19.82 -19.64 -0.05
CA ARG A 45 20.29 -18.26 0.09
C ARG A 45 19.60 -17.52 1.22
N SER A 46 20.35 -16.69 1.91
CA SER A 46 19.82 -15.73 2.88
C SER A 46 18.95 -14.67 2.18
N GLY A 47 17.94 -14.19 2.89
CA GLY A 47 17.14 -13.07 2.41
C GLY A 47 16.05 -13.42 1.41
N SER A 48 15.72 -14.70 1.23
CA SER A 48 14.62 -15.15 0.36
C SER A 48 13.22 -15.05 1.02
N TRP A 49 13.15 -14.60 2.26
CA TRP A 49 11.94 -14.53 3.06
C TRP A 49 11.21 -13.19 2.99
N MET A 50 9.94 -13.24 3.33
CA MET A 50 9.12 -12.09 3.65
C MET A 50 8.44 -12.26 5.00
N ALA A 51 8.13 -11.16 5.67
CA ALA A 51 7.52 -11.17 6.99
C ALA A 51 6.42 -10.12 7.14
N LEU A 52 5.58 -10.34 8.15
CA LEU A 52 4.63 -9.34 8.66
C LEU A 52 4.90 -9.13 10.15
N SER A 53 5.10 -7.88 10.55
CA SER A 53 5.25 -7.45 11.95
C SER A 53 4.00 -6.72 12.41
N PHE A 54 3.51 -6.99 13.61
CA PHE A 54 2.37 -6.27 14.21
C PHE A 54 2.39 -6.37 15.74
N ARG A 55 1.75 -5.38 16.40
CA ARG A 55 1.67 -5.30 17.86
C ARG A 55 0.44 -6.01 18.39
N LEU A 56 0.58 -6.65 19.55
CA LEU A 56 -0.52 -7.22 20.31
C LEU A 56 -0.75 -6.46 21.61
N PRO A 57 -2.00 -6.49 22.16
CA PRO A 57 -2.28 -5.92 23.47
C PRO A 57 -1.38 -6.49 24.57
N ALA A 58 -1.01 -5.67 25.55
CA ALA A 58 -0.08 -6.01 26.63
C ALA A 58 -0.50 -7.23 27.48
N ALA A 59 -1.79 -7.55 27.54
CA ALA A 59 -2.32 -8.70 28.27
C ALA A 59 -2.14 -10.04 27.54
N THR A 60 -1.60 -10.06 26.31
CA THR A 60 -1.41 -11.30 25.53
C THR A 60 -0.20 -12.07 26.04
N ARG A 61 -0.35 -13.39 26.25
CA ARG A 61 0.74 -14.25 26.71
C ARG A 61 1.42 -14.94 25.54
N ARG A 62 2.71 -15.23 25.65
CA ARG A 62 3.49 -15.95 24.60
C ARG A 62 2.94 -17.34 24.33
N GLU A 63 2.50 -18.06 25.38
CA GLU A 63 1.90 -19.39 25.27
C GLU A 63 0.64 -19.34 24.39
N SER A 64 -0.23 -18.36 24.58
CA SER A 64 -1.41 -18.15 23.74
C SER A 64 -1.03 -17.88 22.28
N ILE A 65 0.06 -17.15 22.03
CA ILE A 65 0.57 -16.91 20.66
C ILE A 65 1.07 -18.22 20.04
N ALA A 66 1.76 -19.06 20.80
CA ALA A 66 2.23 -20.36 20.31
C ALA A 66 1.07 -21.29 19.92
N ASP A 67 0.03 -21.39 20.77
CA ASP A 67 -1.17 -22.19 20.49
C ASP A 67 -1.94 -21.65 19.29
N ALA A 68 -2.09 -20.34 19.18
CA ALA A 68 -2.69 -19.68 18.01
C ALA A 68 -1.86 -19.95 16.74
N TRP A 69 -0.54 -19.90 16.82
CA TRP A 69 0.34 -20.20 15.69
C TRP A 69 0.21 -21.65 15.21
N LEU A 70 0.18 -22.61 16.14
CA LEU A 70 -0.05 -24.01 15.79
C LEU A 70 -1.41 -24.24 15.14
N THR A 71 -2.44 -23.48 15.57
CA THR A 71 -3.76 -23.49 14.92
C THR A 71 -3.69 -22.98 13.48
N VAL A 72 -2.95 -21.90 13.22
CA VAL A 72 -2.71 -21.37 11.87
C VAL A 72 -1.94 -22.39 11.01
N VAL A 73 -0.87 -22.96 11.52
CA VAL A 73 -0.06 -24.00 10.82
C VAL A 73 -0.92 -25.22 10.48
N ALA A 74 -1.75 -25.68 11.43
CA ALA A 74 -2.66 -26.80 11.18
C ALA A 74 -3.70 -26.51 10.10
N ARG A 75 -4.16 -25.26 10.00
CA ARG A 75 -5.15 -24.81 9.01
C ARG A 75 -4.59 -24.74 7.58
N HIS A 76 -3.32 -24.34 7.41
CA HIS A 76 -2.72 -24.05 6.12
C HIS A 76 -1.66 -25.08 5.72
N GLY A 77 -2.01 -25.93 4.75
CA GLY A 77 -1.13 -27.03 4.27
C GLY A 77 0.24 -26.55 3.79
N THR A 78 0.33 -25.37 3.18
CA THR A 78 1.60 -24.79 2.70
C THR A 78 2.62 -24.57 3.83
N LEU A 79 2.16 -24.22 5.04
CA LEU A 79 3.04 -24.08 6.21
C LEU A 79 3.51 -25.46 6.76
N ARG A 80 2.95 -26.57 6.23
CA ARG A 80 3.34 -27.95 6.52
C ARG A 80 3.95 -28.60 5.30
N SER A 81 4.82 -27.87 4.62
CA SER A 81 5.60 -28.38 3.50
C SER A 81 7.02 -27.84 3.53
N ALA A 82 7.96 -28.60 2.96
CA ALA A 82 9.37 -28.22 2.88
C ALA A 82 9.97 -28.67 1.55
N PHE A 83 10.89 -27.88 1.02
CA PHE A 83 11.65 -28.23 -0.18
C PHE A 83 12.88 -29.06 0.17
N ALA A 84 13.22 -29.98 -0.73
CA ALA A 84 14.48 -30.70 -0.72
C ALA A 84 15.08 -30.73 -2.14
N PRO A 85 16.42 -30.81 -2.28
CA PRO A 85 17.04 -31.05 -3.58
C PRO A 85 16.65 -32.42 -4.13
N GLY A 86 16.14 -32.45 -5.38
CA GLY A 86 15.89 -33.70 -6.08
C GLY A 86 17.15 -34.30 -6.68
N ALA A 87 17.05 -35.52 -7.21
CA ALA A 87 18.17 -36.27 -7.80
C ALA A 87 18.83 -35.53 -8.97
N ASP A 88 18.03 -34.76 -9.74
CA ASP A 88 18.47 -34.00 -10.93
C ASP A 88 18.83 -32.54 -10.57
N GLY A 89 18.85 -32.18 -9.29
CA GLY A 89 19.07 -30.84 -8.81
C GLY A 89 17.81 -29.96 -8.77
N ASP A 90 16.70 -30.38 -9.33
CA ASP A 90 15.43 -29.68 -9.27
C ASP A 90 14.82 -29.72 -7.87
N PRO A 91 14.19 -28.64 -7.38
CA PRO A 91 13.54 -28.63 -6.08
C PRO A 91 12.30 -29.54 -6.07
N VAL A 92 12.21 -30.37 -5.03
CA VAL A 92 11.04 -31.20 -4.75
C VAL A 92 10.38 -30.72 -3.48
N LEU A 93 9.08 -30.48 -3.51
CA LEU A 93 8.29 -30.07 -2.36
C LEU A 93 7.68 -31.31 -1.69
N HIS A 94 7.81 -31.42 -0.38
CA HIS A 94 7.31 -32.53 0.42
C HIS A 94 6.34 -32.06 1.48
N GLU A 95 5.33 -32.87 1.79
CA GLU A 95 4.54 -32.69 3.01
C GLU A 95 5.40 -32.99 4.24
N ILE A 96 5.14 -32.26 5.32
CA ILE A 96 5.73 -32.49 6.64
C ILE A 96 4.65 -32.36 7.73
N GLU A 97 4.87 -33.00 8.85
CA GLU A 97 4.05 -32.81 10.04
C GLU A 97 4.73 -31.82 10.98
N ILE A 98 3.97 -30.85 11.46
CA ILE A 98 4.41 -29.85 12.42
C ILE A 98 3.68 -30.08 13.74
N GLY A 99 4.45 -30.15 14.80
CA GLY A 99 3.95 -30.29 16.16
C GLY A 99 4.37 -29.16 17.09
N PRO A 100 3.97 -29.24 18.36
CA PRO A 100 4.34 -28.26 19.37
C PRO A 100 5.86 -28.11 19.47
N GLY A 101 6.28 -26.91 19.81
CA GLY A 101 7.68 -26.54 19.96
C GLY A 101 7.98 -25.86 21.29
N SER A 102 9.05 -25.10 21.31
CA SER A 102 9.48 -24.37 22.51
C SER A 102 9.96 -22.97 22.16
N TRP A 103 9.79 -22.05 23.12
CA TRP A 103 10.33 -20.70 23.02
C TRP A 103 11.83 -20.71 23.33
N VAL A 104 12.60 -20.10 22.45
CA VAL A 104 14.05 -19.89 22.59
C VAL A 104 14.32 -18.40 22.67
N GLU A 105 15.01 -17.96 23.72
CA GLU A 105 15.42 -16.56 23.84
C GLU A 105 16.70 -16.33 23.03
N HIS A 106 16.64 -15.36 22.12
CA HIS A 106 17.79 -14.95 21.32
C HIS A 106 18.46 -13.75 21.99
N GLN A 107 19.73 -13.89 22.31
CA GLN A 107 20.50 -12.83 22.93
C GLN A 107 20.82 -11.74 21.90
N VAL A 108 20.41 -10.49 22.18
CA VAL A 108 20.85 -9.32 21.44
C VAL A 108 22.13 -8.83 22.09
N ALA A 109 23.23 -8.85 21.37
CA ALA A 109 24.53 -8.46 21.91
C ALA A 109 24.57 -6.97 22.27
N PRO A 110 25.38 -6.54 23.26
CA PRO A 110 25.55 -5.13 23.56
C PRO A 110 25.99 -4.34 22.30
N GLY A 111 25.21 -3.31 21.94
CA GLY A 111 25.46 -2.50 20.75
C GLY A 111 24.87 -3.06 19.43
N GLN A 112 24.36 -4.29 19.43
CA GLN A 112 23.63 -4.84 18.28
C GLN A 112 22.21 -4.27 18.22
N ALA A 113 21.74 -3.90 17.04
CA ALA A 113 20.35 -3.52 16.84
C ALA A 113 19.45 -4.77 16.86
N VAL A 114 18.25 -4.65 17.45
CA VAL A 114 17.26 -5.75 17.48
C VAL A 114 16.93 -6.23 16.06
N ASN A 115 16.90 -5.33 15.09
CA ASN A 115 16.68 -5.62 13.67
C ASN A 115 17.75 -6.55 13.08
N GLU A 116 19.01 -6.37 13.47
CA GLU A 116 20.13 -7.21 13.00
C GLU A 116 20.01 -8.62 13.60
N ALA A 117 19.72 -8.73 14.90
CA ALA A 117 19.48 -10.02 15.52
C ALA A 117 18.27 -10.74 14.91
N LEU A 118 17.18 -10.02 14.65
CA LEU A 118 16.00 -10.57 13.98
C LEU A 118 16.34 -11.04 12.56
N ARG A 119 17.08 -10.24 11.79
CA ARG A 119 17.52 -10.63 10.45
C ARG A 119 18.30 -11.94 10.47
N ASP A 120 19.29 -12.07 11.36
CA ASP A 120 20.13 -13.26 11.46
C ASP A 120 19.30 -14.51 11.77
N ILE A 121 18.28 -14.38 12.62
CA ILE A 121 17.33 -15.46 12.94
C ILE A 121 16.50 -15.85 11.70
N LEU A 122 15.95 -14.85 10.99
CA LEU A 122 15.08 -15.11 9.85
C LEU A 122 15.85 -15.61 8.64
N ASP A 123 17.06 -15.11 8.39
CA ASP A 123 17.94 -15.60 7.33
C ASP A 123 18.30 -17.08 7.53
N ALA A 124 18.52 -17.50 8.78
CA ALA A 124 18.80 -18.89 9.10
C ALA A 124 17.56 -19.79 9.05
N ALA A 125 16.39 -19.30 9.47
CA ALA A 125 15.18 -20.11 9.66
C ALA A 125 14.25 -20.14 8.44
N CYS A 126 14.35 -19.17 7.53
CA CYS A 126 13.43 -18.99 6.43
C CYS A 126 14.15 -18.99 5.06
N SER A 127 15.21 -19.78 4.90
CA SER A 127 15.82 -20.02 3.60
C SER A 127 15.07 -21.12 2.83
N PRO A 128 15.24 -21.23 1.50
CA PRO A 128 14.41 -22.09 0.65
C PRO A 128 14.35 -23.56 1.08
N TYR A 129 15.45 -24.12 1.59
CA TYR A 129 15.53 -25.54 1.96
C TYR A 129 15.44 -25.79 3.48
N GLN A 130 15.04 -24.77 4.26
CA GLN A 130 14.81 -24.97 5.69
C GLN A 130 13.56 -25.83 5.95
N HIS A 131 13.54 -26.51 7.11
CA HIS A 131 12.54 -27.51 7.44
C HIS A 131 12.01 -27.32 8.88
N PRO A 132 10.89 -26.59 9.10
CA PRO A 132 10.12 -25.83 8.11
C PRO A 132 10.78 -24.49 7.75
N SER A 133 10.39 -23.91 6.60
CA SER A 133 10.91 -22.66 6.09
C SER A 133 10.07 -21.45 6.55
N HIS A 134 9.71 -21.44 7.82
CA HIS A 134 8.98 -20.32 8.44
C HIS A 134 9.37 -20.17 9.92
N ARG A 135 9.16 -18.96 10.45
CA ARG A 135 9.49 -18.63 11.85
C ARG A 135 8.48 -17.66 12.45
N LEU A 136 8.07 -17.96 13.68
CA LEU A 136 7.38 -17.03 14.56
C LEU A 136 8.39 -16.44 15.54
N CYS A 137 8.51 -15.10 15.56
CA CYS A 137 9.28 -14.39 16.57
C CYS A 137 8.37 -13.44 17.37
N VAL A 138 8.74 -13.17 18.60
CA VAL A 138 8.07 -12.23 19.50
C VAL A 138 9.12 -11.34 20.14
N LEU A 139 8.93 -10.03 20.03
CA LEU A 139 9.69 -9.05 20.79
C LEU A 139 8.86 -8.61 22.00
N GLU A 140 9.35 -8.93 23.18
CA GLU A 140 8.72 -8.63 24.46
C GLU A 140 9.28 -7.34 25.03
N THR A 141 8.41 -6.35 25.26
CA THR A 141 8.74 -5.05 25.83
C THR A 141 7.84 -4.71 27.00
N ALA A 142 8.17 -3.67 27.76
CA ALA A 142 7.30 -3.16 28.82
C ALA A 142 5.95 -2.64 28.28
N ALA A 143 5.87 -2.27 27.00
CA ALA A 143 4.66 -1.73 26.38
C ALA A 143 3.77 -2.82 25.74
N GLY A 144 4.23 -4.08 25.68
CA GLY A 144 3.50 -5.19 25.06
C GLY A 144 4.37 -6.03 24.14
N LEU A 145 3.73 -6.90 23.37
CA LEU A 145 4.37 -7.84 22.48
C LEU A 145 4.28 -7.37 21.03
N THR A 146 5.39 -7.43 20.30
CA THR A 146 5.40 -7.32 18.84
C THR A 146 5.64 -8.70 18.26
N VAL A 147 4.74 -9.16 17.42
CA VAL A 147 4.85 -10.43 16.70
C VAL A 147 5.50 -10.17 15.34
N VAL A 148 6.40 -11.04 14.94
CA VAL A 148 6.97 -11.09 13.58
C VAL A 148 6.81 -12.52 13.07
N ILE A 149 6.06 -12.68 11.99
CA ILE A 149 5.89 -13.95 11.29
C ILE A 149 6.62 -13.85 9.97
N ALA A 150 7.53 -14.77 9.70
CA ALA A 150 8.27 -14.84 8.45
C ALA A 150 8.18 -16.23 7.83
N ALA A 151 8.27 -16.29 6.50
CA ALA A 151 8.43 -17.53 5.75
C ALA A 151 9.23 -17.23 4.47
N ASP A 152 9.89 -18.27 3.94
CA ASP A 152 10.46 -18.20 2.60
C ASP A 152 9.36 -17.84 1.58
N HIS A 153 9.70 -17.00 0.59
CA HIS A 153 8.72 -16.49 -0.36
C HIS A 153 8.09 -17.61 -1.23
N ALA A 154 8.74 -18.80 -1.33
CA ALA A 154 8.12 -19.95 -2.00
C ALA A 154 6.84 -20.45 -1.30
N HIS A 155 6.63 -20.11 -0.02
CA HIS A 155 5.48 -20.54 0.77
C HIS A 155 4.41 -19.47 0.95
N VAL A 156 4.71 -18.20 0.70
CA VAL A 156 3.81 -17.08 1.00
C VAL A 156 3.92 -15.95 -0.02
N ASP A 157 2.84 -15.19 -0.17
CA ASP A 157 2.80 -13.88 -0.78
C ASP A 157 2.26 -12.84 0.22
N MET A 158 2.19 -11.56 -0.17
CA MET A 158 1.70 -10.49 0.71
C MET A 158 0.25 -10.72 1.17
N TRP A 159 -0.61 -11.25 0.30
CA TRP A 159 -1.99 -11.59 0.68
C TRP A 159 -2.01 -12.76 1.69
N SER A 160 -1.21 -13.79 1.47
CA SER A 160 -1.05 -14.90 2.41
C SER A 160 -0.63 -14.46 3.80
N MET A 161 0.27 -13.46 3.90
CA MET A 161 0.67 -12.92 5.19
C MET A 161 -0.49 -12.23 5.93
N LEU A 162 -1.43 -11.59 5.21
CA LEU A 162 -2.66 -11.05 5.82
C LEU A 162 -3.60 -12.16 6.29
N VAL A 163 -3.73 -13.25 5.53
CA VAL A 163 -4.52 -14.42 5.93
C VAL A 163 -3.94 -15.01 7.22
N ILE A 164 -2.64 -15.22 7.27
CA ILE A 164 -1.94 -15.73 8.46
C ILE A 164 -2.17 -14.83 9.68
N ALA A 165 -2.02 -13.51 9.52
CA ALA A 165 -2.22 -12.56 10.61
C ALA A 165 -3.67 -12.53 11.10
N ARG A 166 -4.66 -12.49 10.18
CA ARG A 166 -6.09 -12.56 10.51
C ARG A 166 -6.40 -13.82 11.30
N ASP A 167 -5.90 -14.97 10.85
CA ASP A 167 -6.20 -16.26 11.45
C ASP A 167 -5.54 -16.38 12.84
N LEU A 168 -4.32 -15.87 13.02
CA LEU A 168 -3.67 -15.80 14.32
C LEU A 168 -4.44 -14.90 15.31
N LEU A 169 -4.86 -13.71 14.86
CA LEU A 169 -5.66 -12.80 15.68
C LEU A 169 -7.02 -13.42 16.06
N SER A 170 -7.67 -14.08 15.10
CA SER A 170 -8.94 -14.78 15.33
C SER A 170 -8.80 -15.95 16.33
N ALA A 171 -7.68 -16.68 16.28
CA ALA A 171 -7.41 -17.75 17.24
C ALA A 171 -7.19 -17.21 18.66
N LEU A 172 -6.43 -16.09 18.79
CA LEU A 172 -6.24 -15.40 20.06
C LEU A 172 -7.55 -14.86 20.65
N ASP A 173 -8.43 -14.31 19.82
CA ASP A 173 -9.73 -13.80 20.25
C ASP A 173 -10.68 -14.94 20.67
N ALA A 174 -10.63 -16.06 19.96
CA ALA A 174 -11.39 -17.26 20.33
C ALA A 174 -10.94 -17.82 21.69
N GLU A 175 -9.63 -17.89 21.94
CA GLU A 175 -9.10 -18.30 23.26
C GLU A 175 -9.59 -17.38 24.38
N ARG A 176 -9.49 -16.07 24.19
CA ARG A 176 -9.99 -15.07 25.17
C ARG A 176 -11.48 -15.20 25.46
N ALA A 177 -12.27 -15.54 24.44
CA ALA A 177 -13.71 -15.73 24.55
C ALA A 177 -14.10 -17.12 25.05
N GLY A 178 -13.15 -18.05 25.27
CA GLY A 178 -13.43 -19.45 25.58
C GLY A 178 -14.18 -20.19 24.46
N ALA A 179 -14.05 -19.72 23.22
CA ALA A 179 -14.67 -20.27 22.02
C ALA A 179 -13.73 -21.27 21.32
N LYS A 180 -14.29 -22.09 20.44
CA LYS A 180 -13.44 -22.94 19.59
C LYS A 180 -12.74 -22.10 18.54
N PRO A 181 -11.45 -22.37 18.25
CA PRO A 181 -10.76 -21.74 17.13
C PRO A 181 -11.46 -22.07 15.80
N MET A 182 -11.11 -21.31 14.73
CA MET A 182 -11.75 -21.41 13.40
C MET A 182 -11.80 -22.86 12.91
N PRO A 183 -12.97 -23.34 12.42
CA PRO A 183 -13.12 -24.74 11.99
C PRO A 183 -12.49 -24.98 10.61
N GLY A 184 -11.80 -26.11 10.48
CA GLY A 184 -11.45 -26.73 9.20
C GLY A 184 -10.16 -26.22 8.55
N ALA A 185 -9.61 -27.03 7.64
CA ALA A 185 -8.50 -26.66 6.79
C ALA A 185 -8.92 -25.62 5.75
N ALA A 186 -8.04 -24.68 5.44
CA ALA A 186 -8.21 -23.81 4.27
C ALA A 186 -7.94 -24.61 2.98
N PRO A 187 -8.52 -24.18 1.82
CA PRO A 187 -8.18 -24.79 0.54
C PRO A 187 -6.68 -24.79 0.29
N ALA A 188 -6.14 -25.93 -0.10
CA ALA A 188 -4.70 -26.13 -0.13
C ALA A 188 -4.08 -25.51 -1.39
N PHE A 189 -2.97 -24.78 -1.25
CA PHE A 189 -2.24 -24.21 -2.38
C PHE A 189 -1.78 -25.28 -3.40
N VAL A 190 -1.50 -26.49 -2.93
CA VAL A 190 -1.14 -27.61 -3.79
C VAL A 190 -2.25 -27.97 -4.80
N GLU A 191 -3.52 -27.84 -4.41
CA GLU A 191 -4.65 -28.08 -5.32
C GLU A 191 -4.71 -26.99 -6.42
N HIS A 192 -4.48 -25.73 -6.06
CA HIS A 192 -4.34 -24.64 -7.01
C HIS A 192 -3.14 -24.86 -7.96
N THR A 193 -2.00 -25.28 -7.42
CA THR A 193 -0.81 -25.60 -8.21
C THR A 193 -1.10 -26.71 -9.21
N GLN A 194 -1.78 -27.78 -8.79
CA GLN A 194 -2.18 -28.87 -9.70
C GLN A 194 -3.12 -28.36 -10.78
N ALA A 195 -4.12 -27.52 -10.41
CA ALA A 195 -5.02 -26.93 -11.39
C ALA A 195 -4.32 -26.02 -12.41
N LEU A 196 -3.22 -25.35 -12.03
CA LEU A 196 -2.38 -24.59 -12.95
C LEU A 196 -1.58 -25.49 -13.89
N LEU A 197 -1.05 -26.61 -13.38
CA LEU A 197 -0.30 -27.60 -14.18
C LEU A 197 -1.18 -28.33 -15.19
N ASP A 198 -2.46 -28.52 -14.86
CA ASP A 198 -3.46 -29.20 -15.70
C ASP A 198 -4.09 -28.26 -16.75
N ARG A 199 -3.70 -26.97 -16.78
CA ARG A 199 -4.21 -26.01 -17.77
C ARG A 199 -3.72 -26.33 -19.18
N ASP A 200 -4.57 -25.99 -20.14
CA ASP A 200 -4.20 -26.01 -21.56
C ASP A 200 -3.02 -25.08 -21.85
N ALA A 201 -2.23 -25.44 -22.86
CA ALA A 201 -1.15 -24.60 -23.36
C ALA A 201 -1.68 -23.23 -23.83
N ALA A 202 -0.83 -22.19 -23.72
CA ALA A 202 -1.18 -20.85 -24.16
C ALA A 202 -1.50 -20.82 -25.67
N PRO A 203 -2.53 -20.08 -26.11
CA PRO A 203 -2.81 -19.89 -27.53
C PRO A 203 -1.64 -19.22 -28.28
N ASP A 204 -1.52 -19.46 -29.56
CA ASP A 204 -0.43 -18.93 -30.40
C ASP A 204 -0.29 -17.41 -30.33
N HIS A 205 -1.40 -16.68 -30.28
CA HIS A 205 -1.37 -15.22 -30.18
C HIS A 205 -0.79 -14.73 -28.85
N VAL A 206 -0.97 -15.49 -27.76
CA VAL A 206 -0.37 -15.17 -26.44
C VAL A 206 1.13 -15.44 -26.48
N ARG A 207 1.55 -16.60 -27.01
CA ARG A 207 2.97 -16.94 -27.18
C ARG A 207 3.68 -15.93 -28.07
N GLN A 208 3.03 -15.53 -29.19
CA GLN A 208 3.59 -14.52 -30.11
C GLN A 208 3.74 -13.17 -29.39
N ARG A 209 2.73 -12.74 -28.63
CA ARG A 209 2.80 -11.45 -27.90
C ARG A 209 3.92 -11.43 -26.85
N TRP A 210 4.10 -12.52 -26.10
CA TRP A 210 5.22 -12.67 -25.19
C TRP A 210 6.57 -12.58 -25.92
N LYS A 211 6.68 -13.26 -27.05
CA LYS A 211 7.86 -13.23 -27.90
C LYS A 211 8.17 -11.79 -28.35
N ASP A 212 7.17 -11.08 -28.87
CA ASP A 212 7.34 -9.69 -29.33
C ASP A 212 7.87 -8.79 -28.20
N ILE A 213 7.30 -8.87 -27.00
CA ILE A 213 7.72 -8.08 -25.84
C ILE A 213 9.16 -8.41 -25.41
N ILE A 214 9.52 -9.69 -25.39
CA ILE A 214 10.88 -10.11 -24.99
C ILE A 214 11.90 -9.68 -26.08
N GLU A 215 11.57 -9.86 -27.37
CA GLU A 215 12.43 -9.41 -28.48
C GLU A 215 12.62 -7.89 -28.45
N ASP A 216 11.54 -7.13 -28.24
CA ASP A 216 11.57 -5.67 -28.08
C ASP A 216 12.34 -5.21 -26.82
N SER A 217 12.50 -6.09 -25.84
CA SER A 217 13.30 -5.88 -24.64
C SER A 217 14.75 -6.37 -24.78
N GLY A 218 15.20 -6.68 -26.02
CA GLY A 218 16.56 -7.14 -26.29
C GLY A 218 16.78 -8.64 -26.03
N GLY A 219 15.73 -9.47 -26.06
CA GLY A 219 15.79 -10.91 -25.85
C GLY A 219 15.76 -11.34 -24.38
N VAL A 220 15.48 -10.42 -23.47
CA VAL A 220 15.43 -10.64 -22.01
C VAL A 220 14.16 -10.04 -21.42
N MET A 221 13.89 -10.32 -20.14
CA MET A 221 12.79 -9.67 -19.42
C MET A 221 13.04 -8.16 -19.33
N PRO A 222 11.99 -7.33 -19.28
CA PRO A 222 12.10 -5.87 -19.25
C PRO A 222 13.10 -5.34 -18.23
N GLN A 223 13.92 -4.41 -18.67
CA GLN A 223 14.95 -3.76 -17.85
C GLN A 223 14.58 -2.31 -17.55
N PHE A 224 15.10 -1.77 -16.45
CA PHE A 224 14.96 -0.35 -16.15
C PHE A 224 15.60 0.49 -17.28
N PRO A 225 14.91 1.51 -17.81
CA PRO A 225 15.30 2.14 -19.06
C PRO A 225 16.50 3.07 -18.98
N LEU A 226 17.05 3.31 -17.78
CA LEU A 226 18.21 4.17 -17.56
C LEU A 226 19.36 3.37 -16.91
N PRO A 227 20.62 3.79 -17.10
CA PRO A 227 21.78 3.11 -16.52
C PRO A 227 21.71 2.97 -14.99
N LEU A 228 22.13 1.80 -14.49
CA LEU A 228 22.17 1.48 -13.06
C LEU A 228 23.59 1.37 -12.50
N GLY A 229 24.61 1.58 -13.32
CA GLY A 229 26.01 1.35 -13.02
C GLY A 229 26.51 0.02 -13.54
N THR A 230 27.39 -0.64 -12.79
CA THR A 230 27.92 -1.95 -13.19
C THR A 230 26.84 -3.04 -13.08
N PRO A 231 26.90 -4.11 -13.90
CA PRO A 231 25.84 -5.11 -13.97
C PRO A 231 25.86 -6.11 -12.80
N GLU A 232 26.89 -6.10 -11.94
CA GLU A 232 26.98 -6.99 -10.80
C GLU A 232 25.94 -6.59 -9.74
N PRO A 233 25.43 -7.56 -8.94
CA PRO A 233 24.59 -7.25 -7.80
C PRO A 233 25.32 -6.37 -6.78
N HIS A 234 24.66 -5.30 -6.34
CA HIS A 234 25.12 -4.42 -5.29
C HIS A 234 24.16 -4.47 -4.10
N ARG A 235 24.65 -4.06 -2.93
CA ARG A 235 23.78 -3.88 -1.78
C ARG A 235 22.55 -3.07 -2.20
N GLU A 236 21.38 -3.51 -1.77
CA GLU A 236 20.14 -2.79 -2.10
C GLU A 236 20.09 -1.42 -1.44
N ARG A 237 19.61 -0.45 -2.20
CA ARG A 237 19.08 0.79 -1.66
C ARG A 237 17.56 0.71 -1.67
N VAL A 238 16.95 1.03 -0.53
CA VAL A 238 15.48 1.06 -0.37
C VAL A 238 15.04 2.50 -0.14
N GLU A 239 14.10 2.95 -0.96
CA GLU A 239 13.42 4.24 -0.79
C GLU A 239 11.92 4.02 -0.60
N VAL A 240 11.36 4.73 0.37
CA VAL A 240 9.91 4.77 0.61
C VAL A 240 9.42 6.19 0.39
N ARG A 241 8.42 6.37 -0.47
CA ARG A 241 7.84 7.67 -0.80
C ARG A 241 6.34 7.66 -0.48
N ASP A 242 5.88 8.64 0.28
CA ASP A 242 4.46 8.91 0.43
C ASP A 242 4.00 9.65 -0.84
N VAL A 243 3.17 8.98 -1.66
CA VAL A 243 2.70 9.51 -2.95
C VAL A 243 1.45 10.33 -2.76
N PHE A 244 0.44 9.76 -2.09
CA PHE A 244 -0.83 10.40 -1.79
C PHE A 244 -1.16 10.25 -0.31
N ASP A 245 -1.69 11.29 0.29
CA ASP A 245 -2.50 11.16 1.49
C ASP A 245 -3.91 10.60 1.14
N VAL A 246 -4.78 10.49 2.13
CA VAL A 246 -6.14 9.95 1.96
C VAL A 246 -6.92 10.68 0.89
N ASP A 247 -6.76 11.98 0.81
CA ASP A 247 -7.59 12.83 -0.02
C ASP A 247 -7.03 12.99 -1.43
N ASP A 248 -5.72 13.10 -1.59
CA ASP A 248 -5.09 13.02 -2.91
C ASP A 248 -5.41 11.66 -3.56
N ALA A 249 -5.41 10.57 -2.77
CA ALA A 249 -5.82 9.25 -3.23
C ALA A 249 -7.31 9.21 -3.65
N ALA A 250 -8.19 9.88 -2.89
CA ALA A 250 -9.60 9.97 -3.24
C ALA A 250 -9.81 10.83 -4.50
N ALA A 251 -9.12 11.97 -4.63
CA ALA A 251 -9.17 12.84 -5.81
C ALA A 251 -8.67 12.09 -7.06
N PHE A 252 -7.55 11.40 -6.96
CA PHE A 252 -6.99 10.59 -8.03
C PHE A 252 -7.94 9.46 -8.46
N ALA A 253 -8.61 8.80 -7.50
CA ALA A 253 -9.61 7.78 -7.78
C ALA A 253 -10.88 8.35 -8.46
N VAL A 254 -11.28 9.60 -8.15
CA VAL A 254 -12.38 10.28 -8.85
C VAL A 254 -12.00 10.52 -10.30
N GLN A 255 -10.81 11.05 -10.56
CA GLN A 255 -10.34 11.30 -11.91
C GLN A 255 -10.24 10.01 -12.74
N ALA A 256 -9.73 8.93 -12.15
CA ALA A 256 -9.69 7.63 -12.81
C ALA A 256 -11.10 7.16 -13.21
N ARG A 257 -12.12 7.35 -12.37
CA ARG A 257 -13.51 7.04 -12.69
C ARG A 257 -14.08 7.94 -13.79
N ASP A 258 -13.77 9.23 -13.76
CA ASP A 258 -14.21 10.19 -14.78
C ASP A 258 -13.62 9.84 -16.16
N ASP A 259 -12.38 9.30 -16.20
CA ASP A 259 -11.76 8.76 -17.41
C ASP A 259 -12.25 7.36 -17.78
N GLY A 260 -13.04 6.70 -16.92
CA GLY A 260 -13.53 5.34 -17.12
C GLY A 260 -12.44 4.25 -16.97
N VAL A 261 -11.41 4.52 -16.17
CA VAL A 261 -10.27 3.61 -15.95
C VAL A 261 -10.03 3.32 -14.46
N SER A 262 -9.15 2.36 -14.16
CA SER A 262 -8.71 2.09 -12.79
C SER A 262 -7.63 3.08 -12.31
N THR A 263 -7.46 3.20 -10.99
CA THR A 263 -6.36 3.98 -10.40
C THR A 263 -4.99 3.48 -10.85
N LEU A 264 -4.82 2.18 -11.01
CA LEU A 264 -3.60 1.59 -11.58
C LEU A 264 -3.37 2.07 -13.02
N ALA A 265 -4.38 1.98 -13.88
CA ALA A 265 -4.22 2.43 -15.27
C ALA A 265 -3.85 3.92 -15.35
N ARG A 266 -4.45 4.76 -14.49
CA ARG A 266 -4.08 6.17 -14.41
C ARG A 266 -2.65 6.38 -13.89
N ALA A 267 -2.17 5.57 -12.94
CA ALA A 267 -0.78 5.60 -12.51
C ALA A 267 0.17 5.16 -13.63
N VAL A 268 -0.22 4.18 -14.46
CA VAL A 268 0.54 3.76 -15.64
C VAL A 268 0.69 4.90 -16.66
N VAL A 269 -0.32 5.76 -16.83
CA VAL A 269 -0.18 6.99 -17.66
C VAL A 269 0.99 7.84 -17.18
N ALA A 270 1.09 8.10 -15.88
CA ALA A 270 2.18 8.90 -15.32
C ALA A 270 3.54 8.20 -15.49
N MET A 271 3.61 6.90 -15.20
CA MET A 271 4.83 6.10 -15.38
C MET A 271 5.30 6.08 -16.84
N THR A 272 4.38 5.88 -17.79
CA THR A 272 4.67 5.93 -19.24
C THR A 272 5.21 7.29 -19.65
N ALA A 273 4.56 8.37 -19.20
CA ALA A 273 5.00 9.72 -19.53
C ALA A 273 6.40 10.04 -18.99
N VAL A 274 6.69 9.66 -17.73
CA VAL A 274 8.01 9.85 -17.12
C VAL A 274 9.09 9.04 -17.82
N THR A 275 8.78 7.77 -18.16
CA THR A 275 9.74 6.91 -18.86
C THR A 275 10.07 7.46 -20.25
N ARG A 276 9.07 7.94 -20.98
CA ARG A 276 9.31 8.60 -22.28
C ARG A 276 10.08 9.90 -22.17
N GLU A 277 9.82 10.71 -21.16
CA GLU A 277 10.52 11.97 -20.92
C GLU A 277 12.00 11.75 -20.63
N LEU A 278 12.35 10.77 -19.79
CA LEU A 278 13.70 10.55 -19.32
C LEU A 278 14.53 9.63 -20.22
N ALA A 279 13.90 8.63 -20.83
CA ALA A 279 14.60 7.59 -21.59
C ALA A 279 14.20 7.54 -23.08
N GLY A 280 13.14 8.21 -23.50
CA GLY A 280 12.65 8.18 -24.88
C GLY A 280 12.00 6.83 -25.31
N THR A 281 11.82 5.90 -24.38
CA THR A 281 11.32 4.54 -24.63
C THR A 281 9.92 4.33 -24.06
N PRO A 282 9.16 3.30 -24.52
CA PRO A 282 7.96 2.85 -23.83
C PRO A 282 8.24 2.41 -22.41
N LEU A 283 7.22 2.47 -21.54
CA LEU A 283 7.27 1.79 -20.25
C LEU A 283 7.15 0.29 -20.49
N ARG A 284 8.18 -0.48 -20.14
CA ARG A 284 8.17 -1.93 -20.08
C ARG A 284 8.62 -2.39 -18.71
N ALA A 285 7.86 -3.29 -18.10
CA ALA A 285 8.19 -3.83 -16.78
C ALA A 285 7.65 -5.25 -16.61
N VAL A 286 8.33 -6.05 -15.82
CA VAL A 286 7.75 -7.26 -15.23
C VAL A 286 6.62 -6.81 -14.32
N PHE A 287 5.46 -7.42 -14.48
CA PHE A 287 4.24 -7.05 -13.77
C PHE A 287 3.68 -8.28 -13.04
N PRO A 288 3.96 -8.43 -11.74
CA PRO A 288 3.41 -9.51 -10.95
C PRO A 288 1.87 -9.43 -10.89
N VAL A 289 1.22 -10.54 -11.21
CA VAL A 289 -0.23 -10.70 -11.12
C VAL A 289 -0.57 -11.87 -10.20
N HIS A 290 -1.69 -11.77 -9.47
CA HIS A 290 -2.13 -12.87 -8.63
C HIS A 290 -2.99 -13.87 -9.42
N SER A 291 -2.91 -15.14 -9.08
CA SER A 291 -3.66 -16.23 -9.67
C SER A 291 -4.88 -16.69 -8.85
N ARG A 292 -5.27 -15.94 -7.81
CA ARG A 292 -6.50 -16.18 -7.03
C ARG A 292 -7.73 -15.67 -7.79
N PHE A 293 -8.03 -16.28 -8.94
CA PHE A 293 -9.16 -15.87 -9.78
C PHE A 293 -10.50 -16.27 -9.21
N GLU A 294 -10.54 -17.27 -8.33
CA GLU A 294 -11.75 -17.79 -7.68
C GLU A 294 -11.76 -17.47 -6.20
N ASN A 295 -12.95 -17.21 -5.65
CA ASN A 295 -13.14 -16.89 -4.24
C ASN A 295 -12.69 -18.02 -3.30
N THR A 296 -12.66 -19.24 -3.79
CA THR A 296 -12.18 -20.41 -3.06
C THR A 296 -10.76 -20.23 -2.52
N TRP A 297 -9.90 -19.49 -3.26
CA TRP A 297 -8.49 -19.28 -2.89
C TRP A 297 -8.27 -18.06 -2.00
N HIS A 298 -9.30 -17.31 -1.63
CA HIS A 298 -9.15 -16.07 -0.87
C HIS A 298 -8.59 -16.30 0.55
N ASP A 299 -8.88 -17.45 1.16
CA ASP A 299 -8.40 -17.84 2.49
C ASP A 299 -7.18 -18.79 2.45
N SER A 300 -6.64 -19.06 1.27
CA SER A 300 -5.48 -19.95 1.12
C SER A 300 -4.16 -19.23 1.37
N VAL A 301 -3.19 -19.94 1.93
CA VAL A 301 -1.81 -19.50 2.07
C VAL A 301 -0.94 -20.22 1.02
N GLY A 302 -0.12 -19.46 0.29
CA GLY A 302 0.75 -19.95 -0.77
C GLY A 302 1.35 -18.83 -1.59
N TRP A 303 2.17 -19.16 -2.56
CA TRP A 303 2.66 -18.22 -3.57
C TRP A 303 1.71 -18.15 -4.76
N PHE A 304 0.68 -17.31 -4.67
CA PHE A 304 -0.31 -17.10 -5.74
C PHE A 304 0.07 -15.96 -6.71
N ILE A 305 1.32 -15.54 -6.71
CA ILE A 305 1.82 -14.53 -7.64
C ILE A 305 2.57 -15.22 -8.76
N THR A 306 2.31 -14.78 -9.99
CA THR A 306 3.08 -15.13 -11.17
C THR A 306 3.52 -13.87 -11.89
N ASN A 307 4.54 -13.98 -12.74
CA ASN A 307 5.04 -12.84 -13.49
C ASN A 307 4.31 -12.68 -14.82
N SER A 308 3.98 -11.46 -15.16
CA SER A 308 3.54 -11.02 -16.47
C SER A 308 4.44 -9.89 -16.95
N VAL A 309 4.11 -9.30 -18.10
CA VAL A 309 4.80 -8.12 -18.63
C VAL A 309 3.78 -7.03 -18.90
N LEU A 310 4.12 -5.81 -18.50
CA LEU A 310 3.37 -4.60 -18.79
C LEU A 310 4.15 -3.78 -19.81
N GLU A 311 3.52 -3.50 -20.96
CA GLU A 311 4.04 -2.58 -21.95
C GLU A 311 3.05 -1.46 -22.17
N SER A 312 3.49 -0.20 -22.05
CA SER A 312 2.67 0.98 -22.28
C SER A 312 3.47 2.03 -23.07
N ASP A 313 3.03 2.29 -24.28
CA ASP A 313 3.69 3.21 -25.20
C ASP A 313 3.04 4.61 -25.17
N VAL A 314 1.75 4.69 -24.99
CA VAL A 314 0.97 5.93 -25.06
C VAL A 314 0.49 6.34 -23.67
N ALA A 315 0.86 7.55 -23.25
CA ALA A 315 0.50 8.11 -21.94
C ALA A 315 -0.95 8.67 -21.94
N GLU A 316 -1.93 7.82 -22.26
CA GLU A 316 -3.36 8.14 -22.27
C GLU A 316 -4.16 7.12 -21.43
N PRO A 317 -5.24 7.54 -20.73
CA PRO A 317 -5.98 6.67 -19.82
C PRO A 317 -6.49 5.37 -20.45
N ARG A 318 -7.08 5.45 -21.65
CA ARG A 318 -7.61 4.26 -22.33
C ARG A 318 -6.53 3.31 -22.81
N ALA A 319 -5.42 3.84 -23.32
CA ALA A 319 -4.28 3.04 -23.76
C ALA A 319 -3.63 2.33 -22.57
N ALA A 320 -3.41 3.03 -21.46
CA ALA A 320 -2.88 2.46 -20.22
C ALA A 320 -3.81 1.38 -19.64
N ALA A 321 -5.13 1.59 -19.69
CA ALA A 321 -6.11 0.58 -19.25
C ALA A 321 -6.06 -0.68 -20.14
N ALA A 322 -5.86 -0.53 -21.43
CA ALA A 322 -5.68 -1.67 -22.35
C ALA A 322 -4.39 -2.42 -22.04
N ALA A 323 -3.27 -1.71 -21.80
CA ALA A 323 -1.99 -2.30 -21.41
C ALA A 323 -2.07 -3.09 -20.09
N VAL A 324 -2.71 -2.54 -19.07
CA VAL A 324 -2.94 -3.25 -17.79
C VAL A 324 -3.81 -4.50 -18.00
N LYS A 325 -4.87 -4.40 -18.79
CA LYS A 325 -5.72 -5.55 -19.11
C LYS A 325 -4.96 -6.64 -19.85
N GLU A 326 -4.15 -6.27 -20.84
CA GLU A 326 -3.28 -7.19 -21.57
C GLU A 326 -2.29 -7.88 -20.63
N ALA A 327 -1.61 -7.13 -19.75
CA ALA A 327 -0.69 -7.69 -18.78
C ALA A 327 -1.37 -8.76 -17.89
N VAL A 328 -2.58 -8.49 -17.38
CA VAL A 328 -3.34 -9.48 -16.60
C VAL A 328 -3.70 -10.72 -17.44
N GLN A 329 -4.08 -10.54 -18.70
CA GLN A 329 -4.41 -11.64 -19.60
C GLN A 329 -3.19 -12.50 -19.95
N LEU A 330 -2.03 -11.88 -20.18
CA LEU A 330 -0.76 -12.59 -20.44
C LEU A 330 -0.32 -13.43 -19.25
N GLY A 331 -0.50 -12.93 -18.02
CA GLY A 331 -0.17 -13.65 -16.78
C GLY A 331 -1.20 -14.74 -16.40
N ALA A 332 -2.30 -14.88 -17.12
CA ALA A 332 -3.28 -15.93 -16.86
C ALA A 332 -2.89 -17.30 -17.46
N TRP A 333 -1.86 -17.37 -18.26
CA TRP A 333 -1.39 -18.59 -18.92
C TRP A 333 -0.18 -19.22 -18.24
N PRO A 334 0.05 -20.54 -18.40
CA PRO A 334 1.20 -21.21 -17.80
C PRO A 334 2.53 -20.64 -18.32
N LEU A 335 3.32 -20.02 -17.44
CA LEU A 335 4.61 -19.43 -17.83
C LEU A 335 5.62 -20.45 -18.34
N ALA A 336 5.57 -21.70 -17.84
CA ALA A 336 6.42 -22.77 -18.32
C ALA A 336 6.26 -23.02 -19.82
N ASP A 337 5.02 -22.97 -20.33
CA ASP A 337 4.72 -23.12 -21.76
C ASP A 337 5.14 -21.88 -22.56
N VAL A 338 4.77 -20.70 -22.05
CA VAL A 338 5.04 -19.43 -22.73
C VAL A 338 6.54 -19.14 -22.86
N LEU A 339 7.32 -19.44 -21.82
CA LEU A 339 8.76 -19.17 -21.74
C LEU A 339 9.64 -20.35 -22.20
N ALA A 340 9.02 -21.47 -22.63
CA ALA A 340 9.74 -22.64 -23.13
C ALA A 340 10.76 -22.33 -24.26
N PRO A 341 10.49 -21.40 -25.21
CA PRO A 341 11.46 -21.06 -26.26
C PRO A 341 12.79 -20.52 -25.74
N TRP A 342 12.82 -19.94 -24.53
CA TRP A 342 14.02 -19.41 -23.88
C TRP A 342 14.61 -20.37 -22.83
N GLY A 343 14.04 -21.55 -22.66
CA GLY A 343 14.44 -22.50 -21.62
C GLY A 343 14.08 -22.08 -20.20
N GLY A 344 13.16 -21.12 -20.06
CA GLY A 344 12.73 -20.50 -18.80
C GLY A 344 12.69 -18.98 -18.89
N MET A 345 12.64 -18.28 -17.77
CA MET A 345 12.59 -16.82 -17.75
C MET A 345 13.96 -16.22 -18.14
N PRO A 346 14.06 -15.49 -19.27
CA PRO A 346 15.32 -14.93 -19.75
C PRO A 346 15.70 -13.67 -18.96
N VAL A 347 16.35 -13.85 -17.81
CA VAL A 347 16.76 -12.76 -16.90
C VAL A 347 18.13 -12.21 -17.29
N ALA A 348 18.28 -10.88 -17.21
CA ALA A 348 19.55 -10.18 -17.29
C ALA A 348 19.64 -9.09 -16.21
N PRO A 349 20.84 -8.60 -15.86
CA PRO A 349 21.02 -7.48 -14.93
C PRO A 349 20.17 -6.26 -15.33
N GLY A 350 19.60 -5.58 -14.36
CA GLY A 350 18.77 -4.41 -14.62
C GLY A 350 17.26 -4.70 -14.74
N MET A 351 16.80 -5.92 -14.46
CA MET A 351 15.37 -6.24 -14.54
C MET A 351 14.52 -5.21 -13.81
N PHE A 352 13.46 -4.76 -14.46
CA PHE A 352 12.52 -3.77 -13.93
C PHE A 352 11.17 -4.40 -13.63
N ALA A 353 10.72 -4.32 -12.37
CA ALA A 353 9.45 -4.86 -11.95
C ALA A 353 8.58 -3.82 -11.25
N ILE A 354 7.28 -3.85 -11.52
CA ILE A 354 6.27 -2.96 -10.90
C ILE A 354 5.15 -3.81 -10.34
N SER A 355 4.91 -3.70 -9.04
CA SER A 355 3.80 -4.35 -8.34
C SER A 355 2.82 -3.29 -7.82
N TRP A 356 1.51 -3.56 -7.95
CA TRP A 356 0.44 -2.72 -7.45
C TRP A 356 -0.50 -3.50 -6.55
N LEU A 357 -0.60 -3.09 -5.29
CA LEU A 357 -1.46 -3.74 -4.31
C LEU A 357 -2.44 -2.72 -3.70
N ASP A 358 -3.72 -2.89 -4.00
CA ASP A 358 -4.81 -2.13 -3.36
C ASP A 358 -5.40 -2.97 -2.21
N LEU A 359 -4.93 -2.73 -0.99
CA LEU A 359 -5.35 -3.46 0.22
C LEU A 359 -6.83 -3.27 0.53
N ARG A 360 -7.43 -2.17 0.10
CA ARG A 360 -8.85 -1.87 0.32
C ARG A 360 -9.77 -2.81 -0.46
N ARG A 361 -9.25 -3.44 -1.52
CA ARG A 361 -9.98 -4.38 -2.39
C ARG A 361 -9.79 -5.83 -2.02
N LEU A 362 -8.85 -6.12 -1.12
CA LEU A 362 -8.65 -7.50 -0.66
C LEU A 362 -9.82 -7.97 0.21
N PRO A 363 -10.26 -9.23 0.08
CA PRO A 363 -11.32 -9.79 0.94
C PRO A 363 -10.85 -10.05 2.37
N VAL A 364 -9.53 -10.08 2.58
CA VAL A 364 -8.88 -10.26 3.89
C VAL A 364 -8.46 -8.91 4.44
N ARG A 365 -8.91 -8.58 5.66
CA ARG A 365 -8.58 -7.31 6.32
C ARG A 365 -8.11 -7.56 7.74
N ILE A 366 -7.15 -6.77 8.17
CA ILE A 366 -6.75 -6.58 9.56
C ILE A 366 -6.74 -5.08 9.84
N ASP A 367 -6.95 -4.68 11.08
CA ASP A 367 -6.77 -3.28 11.46
C ASP A 367 -5.27 -2.94 11.53
N SER A 368 -4.69 -2.67 10.36
CA SER A 368 -3.27 -2.43 10.22
C SER A 368 -2.77 -1.20 10.97
N VAL A 369 -3.65 -0.24 11.24
CA VAL A 369 -3.32 0.99 11.96
C VAL A 369 -3.25 0.71 13.46
N ALA A 370 -4.30 0.11 14.04
CA ALA A 370 -4.32 -0.25 15.46
C ALA A 370 -3.21 -1.25 15.84
N LEU A 371 -2.86 -2.14 14.90
CA LEU A 371 -1.82 -3.15 15.07
C LEU A 371 -0.39 -2.62 14.78
N ASP A 372 -0.23 -1.39 14.29
CA ASP A 372 1.06 -0.88 13.76
C ASP A 372 1.72 -1.89 12.80
N ALA A 373 0.92 -2.43 11.88
CA ALA A 373 1.34 -3.54 11.03
C ALA A 373 2.25 -3.09 9.90
N GLN A 374 3.35 -3.83 9.69
CA GLN A 374 4.35 -3.56 8.66
C GLN A 374 4.70 -4.84 7.89
N TYR A 375 4.68 -4.77 6.56
CA TYR A 375 5.34 -5.78 5.74
C TYR A 375 6.85 -5.56 5.77
N VAL A 376 7.58 -6.66 5.93
CA VAL A 376 9.04 -6.64 6.09
C VAL A 376 9.66 -7.60 5.08
N SER A 377 10.60 -7.10 4.28
CA SER A 377 11.44 -7.96 3.45
C SER A 377 12.82 -8.12 4.07
N ALA A 378 13.53 -9.14 3.68
CA ALA A 378 14.96 -9.23 3.92
C ALA A 378 15.71 -8.06 3.27
N ALA A 379 16.95 -7.84 3.70
CA ALA A 379 17.91 -6.98 3.02
C ALA A 379 18.82 -7.87 2.17
N THR A 380 18.87 -7.58 0.86
CA THR A 380 19.59 -8.41 -0.13
C THR A 380 20.43 -7.54 -1.07
N ASP A 381 21.33 -8.18 -1.80
CA ASP A 381 21.93 -7.54 -2.97
C ASP A 381 20.97 -7.58 -4.16
N THR A 382 21.05 -6.63 -5.06
CA THR A 382 20.23 -6.53 -6.26
C THR A 382 21.01 -5.87 -7.40
N ASP A 383 20.67 -6.26 -8.61
CA ASP A 383 21.10 -5.66 -9.88
C ASP A 383 19.96 -4.98 -10.64
N GLY A 384 18.71 -5.15 -10.17
CA GLY A 384 17.49 -4.64 -10.82
C GLY A 384 16.73 -3.60 -10.00
N VAL A 385 15.67 -3.08 -10.58
CA VAL A 385 14.77 -2.09 -9.96
C VAL A 385 13.41 -2.72 -9.73
N MET A 386 12.93 -2.68 -8.49
CA MET A 386 11.61 -3.17 -8.13
C MET A 386 10.80 -2.12 -7.40
N LEU A 387 9.60 -1.82 -7.90
CA LEU A 387 8.63 -0.91 -7.30
C LEU A 387 7.44 -1.69 -6.75
N TRP A 388 7.01 -1.31 -5.57
CA TRP A 388 5.76 -1.75 -4.96
C TRP A 388 4.92 -0.53 -4.60
N PHE A 389 3.73 -0.44 -5.18
CA PHE A 389 2.71 0.54 -4.82
C PHE A 389 1.74 -0.11 -3.85
N ILE A 390 1.53 0.50 -2.71
CA ILE A 390 0.58 0.06 -1.68
C ILE A 390 -0.46 1.15 -1.49
N LEU A 391 -1.70 0.83 -1.82
CA LEU A 391 -2.86 1.69 -1.63
C LEU A 391 -3.71 1.13 -0.50
N ASP A 392 -3.83 1.90 0.58
CA ASP A 392 -4.63 1.54 1.75
C ASP A 392 -5.47 2.72 2.25
N GLU A 393 -6.06 2.61 3.42
CA GLU A 393 -6.91 3.65 4.02
C GLU A 393 -6.11 4.93 4.40
N SER A 394 -4.79 4.88 4.44
CA SER A 394 -3.92 6.03 4.72
C SER A 394 -3.44 6.76 3.46
N GLY A 395 -3.75 6.23 2.28
CA GLY A 395 -3.35 6.79 0.98
C GLY A 395 -2.51 5.84 0.13
N LEU A 396 -1.69 6.40 -0.77
CA LEU A 396 -0.78 5.65 -1.63
C LEU A 396 0.66 5.93 -1.24
N HIS A 397 1.41 4.90 -0.95
CA HIS A 397 2.86 4.98 -0.86
C HIS A 397 3.51 3.99 -1.80
N LEU A 398 4.76 4.26 -2.17
CA LEU A 398 5.59 3.34 -2.93
C LEU A 398 6.86 3.01 -2.13
N ARG A 399 7.32 1.79 -2.35
CA ARG A 399 8.67 1.37 -2.00
C ARG A 399 9.41 1.03 -3.28
N CYS A 400 10.64 1.50 -3.42
CA CYS A 400 11.53 1.14 -4.50
C CYS A 400 12.79 0.50 -3.93
N ARG A 401 13.25 -0.58 -4.57
CA ARG A 401 14.53 -1.23 -4.32
C ARG A 401 15.37 -1.20 -5.58
N TYR A 402 16.65 -0.84 -5.46
CA TYR A 402 17.58 -0.78 -6.57
C TYR A 402 19.04 -0.89 -6.09
N PRO A 403 20.03 -1.19 -6.99
CA PRO A 403 21.43 -1.31 -6.60
C PRO A 403 22.00 0.03 -6.09
N ASP A 404 22.76 0.02 -5.00
CA ASP A 404 23.29 1.22 -4.35
C ASP A 404 24.54 1.76 -5.06
N THR A 405 24.43 2.08 -6.35
CA THR A 405 25.44 2.75 -7.17
C THR A 405 25.15 4.25 -7.29
N ALA A 406 26.14 5.05 -7.67
CA ALA A 406 25.95 6.48 -7.89
C ALA A 406 24.99 6.76 -9.05
N GLU A 407 25.08 5.98 -10.14
CA GLU A 407 24.24 6.11 -11.33
C GLU A 407 22.79 5.71 -11.02
N ALA A 408 22.56 4.58 -10.32
CA ALA A 408 21.22 4.16 -9.93
C ALA A 408 20.56 5.18 -8.99
N ARG A 409 21.31 5.75 -8.02
CA ARG A 409 20.77 6.81 -7.14
C ARG A 409 20.31 8.02 -7.93
N ALA A 410 21.07 8.46 -8.94
CA ALA A 410 20.71 9.59 -9.78
C ALA A 410 19.51 9.26 -10.69
N ASN A 411 19.57 8.14 -11.41
CA ASN A 411 18.59 7.80 -12.44
C ASN A 411 17.27 7.28 -11.87
N VAL A 412 17.33 6.36 -10.90
CA VAL A 412 16.11 5.86 -10.24
C VAL A 412 15.50 6.93 -9.34
N GLY A 413 16.33 7.65 -8.57
CA GLY A 413 15.87 8.77 -7.74
C GLY A 413 15.18 9.84 -8.57
N GLY A 414 15.78 10.28 -9.68
CA GLY A 414 15.19 11.27 -10.60
C GLY A 414 13.88 10.77 -11.23
N TRP A 415 13.82 9.50 -11.64
CA TRP A 415 12.59 8.88 -12.16
C TRP A 415 11.47 8.85 -11.10
N LEU A 416 11.81 8.50 -9.85
CA LEU A 416 10.86 8.47 -8.73
C LEU A 416 10.37 9.88 -8.36
N ASP A 417 11.26 10.86 -8.29
CA ASP A 417 10.92 12.24 -7.95
C ASP A 417 9.95 12.82 -8.98
N LEU A 418 10.23 12.62 -10.28
CA LEU A 418 9.36 13.09 -11.35
C LEU A 418 8.02 12.36 -11.36
N LEU A 419 8.02 11.04 -11.12
CA LEU A 419 6.78 10.26 -11.02
C LEU A 419 5.89 10.73 -9.88
N VAL A 420 6.45 10.89 -8.68
CA VAL A 420 5.69 11.34 -7.49
C VAL A 420 5.14 12.74 -7.73
N ALA A 421 5.97 13.67 -8.22
CA ALA A 421 5.52 15.02 -8.54
C ALA A 421 4.38 15.04 -9.57
N ARG A 422 4.47 14.20 -10.61
CA ARG A 422 3.43 14.11 -11.65
C ARG A 422 2.14 13.51 -11.12
N LEU A 423 2.20 12.44 -10.33
CA LEU A 423 1.03 11.84 -9.70
C LEU A 423 0.34 12.83 -8.75
N GLN A 424 1.10 13.55 -7.94
CA GLN A 424 0.56 14.58 -7.03
C GLN A 424 -0.06 15.74 -7.79
N ALA A 425 0.61 16.24 -8.84
CA ALA A 425 0.06 17.29 -9.69
C ALA A 425 -1.24 16.83 -10.36
N ASP A 426 -1.31 15.58 -10.80
CA ASP A 426 -2.50 15.00 -11.41
C ASP A 426 -3.65 14.90 -10.39
N ALA A 427 -3.42 14.39 -9.19
CA ALA A 427 -4.42 14.32 -8.13
C ALA A 427 -5.00 15.72 -7.79
N ARG A 428 -4.16 16.75 -7.80
CA ARG A 428 -4.52 18.14 -7.49
C ARG A 428 -5.16 18.89 -8.66
N SER A 429 -4.94 18.45 -9.90
CA SER A 429 -5.38 19.14 -11.12
C SER A 429 -6.88 19.01 -11.42
N SER A 430 -7.70 18.46 -10.50
CA SER A 430 -9.12 18.23 -10.75
C SER A 430 -9.80 19.55 -11.18
N VAL A 431 -10.51 19.51 -12.32
CA VAL A 431 -11.28 20.64 -12.91
C VAL A 431 -12.30 21.22 -11.93
N ARG A 432 -12.64 20.51 -10.86
CA ARG A 432 -13.52 20.93 -9.76
C ARG A 432 -12.92 21.97 -8.84
N GLY A 433 -11.62 22.26 -8.95
CA GLY A 433 -10.90 23.25 -8.17
C GLY A 433 -10.80 24.64 -8.81
N ARG A 434 -11.54 24.95 -9.89
CA ARG A 434 -11.57 26.30 -10.46
C ARG A 434 -12.81 27.06 -10.02
N LEU A 435 -12.59 28.21 -9.39
CA LEU A 435 -13.66 29.12 -9.02
C LEU A 435 -13.64 30.30 -10.00
N GLN A 436 -14.74 30.51 -10.73
CA GLN A 436 -14.91 31.65 -11.61
C GLN A 436 -15.66 32.76 -10.86
N VAL A 437 -15.06 33.92 -10.76
CA VAL A 437 -15.66 35.11 -10.12
C VAL A 437 -15.54 36.29 -11.08
N ALA A 438 -16.59 36.63 -11.74
CA ALA A 438 -16.61 37.58 -12.85
C ALA A 438 -15.61 37.18 -13.96
N ASP A 439 -14.63 38.01 -14.25
CA ASP A 439 -13.57 37.79 -15.23
C ASP A 439 -12.31 37.15 -14.65
N ARG A 440 -12.32 36.83 -13.34
CA ARG A 440 -11.18 36.26 -12.61
C ARG A 440 -11.38 34.80 -12.31
N THR A 441 -10.33 34.03 -12.52
CA THR A 441 -10.27 32.60 -12.18
C THR A 441 -9.36 32.39 -10.96
N PHE A 442 -9.87 31.68 -9.99
CA PHE A 442 -9.12 31.26 -8.81
C PHE A 442 -8.96 29.73 -8.83
N ARG A 443 -7.89 29.24 -8.22
CA ARG A 443 -7.63 27.83 -8.04
C ARG A 443 -7.98 27.45 -6.59
N LEU A 444 -8.94 26.54 -6.42
CA LEU A 444 -9.24 25.90 -5.14
C LEU A 444 -8.53 24.56 -5.12
N GLU A 445 -7.69 24.36 -4.16
CA GLU A 445 -6.95 23.13 -3.98
C GLU A 445 -6.94 22.71 -2.52
N ARG A 446 -6.52 21.47 -2.26
CA ARG A 446 -6.37 20.99 -0.91
C ARG A 446 -5.15 21.65 -0.27
N ALA A 447 -5.28 22.01 1.00
CA ALA A 447 -4.18 22.54 1.78
C ALA A 447 -3.05 21.49 1.94
N SER A 448 -1.82 21.95 1.80
CA SER A 448 -0.61 21.21 2.13
C SER A 448 -0.07 21.62 3.50
N ARG A 449 0.93 20.90 4.02
CA ARG A 449 1.59 21.27 5.28
C ARG A 449 2.22 22.68 5.19
N ASP A 450 2.71 23.07 4.01
CA ASP A 450 3.34 24.37 3.77
C ASP A 450 2.33 25.54 3.83
N ASP A 451 1.04 25.24 3.78
CA ASP A 451 -0.04 26.24 3.83
C ASP A 451 -0.45 26.60 5.27
N ILE A 452 0.01 25.84 6.28
CA ILE A 452 -0.48 25.96 7.66
C ILE A 452 -0.27 27.38 8.20
N GLU A 453 0.90 27.97 7.99
CA GLU A 453 1.20 29.32 8.45
C GLU A 453 0.27 30.37 7.82
N ALA A 454 0.04 30.26 6.51
CA ALA A 454 -0.84 31.17 5.79
C ALA A 454 -2.32 30.98 6.18
N ILE A 455 -2.75 29.74 6.42
CA ILE A 455 -4.11 29.45 6.95
C ILE A 455 -4.27 30.04 8.33
N ALA A 456 -3.32 29.83 9.24
CA ALA A 456 -3.34 30.39 10.59
C ALA A 456 -3.42 31.93 10.56
N ALA A 457 -2.65 32.56 9.66
CA ALA A 457 -2.71 34.02 9.47
C ALA A 457 -4.11 34.50 8.99
N LEU A 458 -4.77 33.78 8.08
CA LEU A 458 -6.14 34.09 7.65
C LEU A 458 -7.18 33.87 8.76
N LEU A 459 -6.97 32.91 9.64
CA LEU A 459 -7.85 32.67 10.79
C LEU A 459 -7.70 33.76 11.85
N LEU A 460 -6.47 34.23 12.09
CA LEU A 460 -6.15 35.31 13.01
C LEU A 460 -6.66 36.68 12.54
N ASP A 461 -6.75 36.90 11.22
CA ASP A 461 -7.25 38.17 10.62
C ASP A 461 -8.78 38.31 10.74
N ASP A 462 -9.33 38.01 11.90
CA ASP A 462 -10.74 38.09 12.23
C ASP A 462 -10.92 38.87 13.54
N GLN A 463 -11.73 39.95 13.51
CA GLN A 463 -12.00 40.79 14.68
C GLN A 463 -12.49 40.05 15.94
N PHE A 464 -13.03 38.84 15.75
CA PHE A 464 -13.50 37.95 16.83
C PHE A 464 -12.66 36.69 16.98
N GLY A 465 -11.62 36.53 16.17
CA GLY A 465 -10.75 35.34 16.11
C GLY A 465 -9.51 35.48 17.00
N SER A 466 -9.03 36.71 17.21
CA SER A 466 -7.78 36.99 17.92
C SER A 466 -7.70 36.37 19.32
N ASP A 467 -8.84 36.24 20.02
CA ASP A 467 -8.90 35.68 21.39
C ASP A 467 -9.04 34.14 21.39
N ARG A 468 -9.26 33.51 20.24
CA ARG A 468 -9.52 32.06 20.08
C ARG A 468 -8.40 31.32 19.38
N GLU A 469 -7.61 32.03 18.60
CA GLU A 469 -6.53 31.47 17.80
C GLU A 469 -5.18 31.58 18.55
N SER A 470 -4.32 30.61 18.35
CA SER A 470 -3.00 30.56 18.97
C SER A 470 -1.91 30.93 17.98
N VAL A 471 -0.84 31.56 18.45
CA VAL A 471 0.38 31.79 17.66
C VAL A 471 1.26 30.53 17.62
N GLU A 472 0.90 29.47 18.39
CA GLU A 472 1.67 28.23 18.46
C GLU A 472 1.41 27.37 17.21
N LEU A 473 2.29 27.45 16.25
CA LEU A 473 2.19 26.75 14.95
C LEU A 473 2.10 25.22 15.11
N GLU A 474 2.75 24.66 16.12
CA GLU A 474 2.73 23.22 16.43
C GLU A 474 1.32 22.65 16.65
N ARG A 475 0.41 23.44 17.24
CA ARG A 475 -0.99 23.02 17.42
C ARG A 475 -1.73 22.90 16.09
N TYR A 476 -1.47 23.83 15.16
CA TYR A 476 -2.05 23.78 13.81
C TYR A 476 -1.48 22.61 13.01
N GLU A 477 -0.20 22.28 13.15
CA GLU A 477 0.42 21.13 12.52
C GLU A 477 -0.18 19.80 13.02
N ALA A 478 -0.42 19.69 14.31
CA ALA A 478 -1.07 18.52 14.90
C ALA A 478 -2.52 18.40 14.41
N ALA A 479 -3.28 19.50 14.38
CA ALA A 479 -4.65 19.55 13.87
C ALA A 479 -4.70 19.22 12.37
N PHE A 480 -3.80 19.81 11.56
CA PHE A 480 -3.66 19.50 10.15
C PHE A 480 -3.43 18.01 9.92
N SER A 481 -2.50 17.41 10.69
CA SER A 481 -2.20 15.99 10.57
C SER A 481 -3.40 15.10 10.92
N ALA A 482 -4.26 15.52 11.85
CA ALA A 482 -5.50 14.81 12.17
C ALA A 482 -6.54 14.95 11.05
N VAL A 483 -6.75 16.17 10.53
CA VAL A 483 -7.66 16.47 9.42
C VAL A 483 -7.23 15.74 8.15
N ALA A 484 -5.94 15.74 7.83
CA ALA A 484 -5.42 15.11 6.62
C ALA A 484 -5.55 13.57 6.62
N ARG A 485 -5.68 12.93 7.78
CA ARG A 485 -5.85 11.47 7.90
C ARG A 485 -7.30 11.01 7.83
N ASP A 486 -8.25 11.92 7.92
CA ASP A 486 -9.67 11.60 7.94
C ASP A 486 -10.34 12.01 6.63
N SER A 487 -10.80 11.02 5.85
CA SER A 487 -11.47 11.23 4.55
C SER A 487 -12.81 11.96 4.65
N SER A 488 -13.38 12.11 5.86
CA SER A 488 -14.58 12.93 6.08
C SER A 488 -14.29 14.44 6.04
N HIS A 489 -13.02 14.84 6.17
CA HIS A 489 -12.59 16.23 6.17
C HIS A 489 -11.98 16.66 4.83
N TYR A 490 -12.14 17.91 4.48
CA TYR A 490 -11.45 18.59 3.38
C TYR A 490 -11.05 19.99 3.83
N LEU A 491 -9.76 20.26 3.96
CA LEU A 491 -9.22 21.60 4.19
C LEU A 491 -8.79 22.18 2.85
N GLY A 492 -9.48 23.22 2.38
CA GLY A 492 -9.25 23.83 1.08
C GLY A 492 -8.59 25.20 1.20
N VAL A 493 -7.67 25.49 0.29
CA VAL A 493 -7.08 26.81 0.09
C VAL A 493 -7.42 27.32 -1.32
N VAL A 494 -7.59 28.63 -1.45
CA VAL A 494 -7.86 29.28 -2.72
C VAL A 494 -6.68 30.18 -3.07
N ARG A 495 -6.16 30.03 -4.30
CA ARG A 495 -5.05 30.82 -4.82
C ARG A 495 -5.50 31.67 -6.01
N ASP A 496 -4.93 32.85 -6.11
CA ASP A 496 -5.10 33.71 -7.26
C ASP A 496 -4.17 33.33 -8.43
N SER A 497 -4.20 34.10 -9.51
CA SER A 497 -3.36 33.86 -10.69
C SER A 497 -1.86 34.06 -10.45
N ALA A 498 -1.48 34.73 -9.35
CA ALA A 498 -0.10 34.94 -8.93
C ALA A 498 0.34 33.92 -7.87
N ASP A 499 -0.46 32.87 -7.64
CA ASP A 499 -0.23 31.79 -6.67
C ASP A 499 -0.32 32.22 -5.19
N HIS A 500 -0.82 33.41 -4.89
CA HIS A 500 -1.02 33.83 -3.52
C HIS A 500 -2.27 33.17 -2.93
N MET A 501 -2.17 32.69 -1.68
CA MET A 501 -3.34 32.21 -0.95
C MET A 501 -4.23 33.40 -0.58
N VAL A 502 -5.47 33.36 -1.06
CA VAL A 502 -6.47 34.44 -0.85
C VAL A 502 -7.68 33.98 -0.05
N ALA A 503 -7.85 32.69 0.20
CA ALA A 503 -8.93 32.20 1.03
C ALA A 503 -8.66 30.76 1.52
N THR A 504 -9.40 30.36 2.57
CA THR A 504 -9.43 28.99 3.08
C THR A 504 -10.82 28.59 3.56
N MET A 505 -11.12 27.29 3.60
CA MET A 505 -12.30 26.70 4.25
C MET A 505 -12.04 25.26 4.64
N GLN A 506 -12.70 24.81 5.71
CA GLN A 506 -12.74 23.40 6.09
C GLN A 506 -14.14 22.84 5.90
N LEU A 507 -14.23 21.66 5.29
CA LEU A 507 -15.46 20.92 5.06
C LEU A 507 -15.41 19.60 5.81
N THR A 508 -16.54 19.19 6.42
CA THR A 508 -16.66 17.89 7.06
C THR A 508 -17.95 17.21 6.60
N VAL A 509 -17.84 16.01 6.04
CA VAL A 509 -18.98 15.19 5.65
C VAL A 509 -19.37 14.31 6.83
N ILE A 510 -20.53 14.56 7.41
CA ILE A 510 -20.98 13.91 8.65
C ILE A 510 -22.17 12.99 8.34
N PRO A 511 -21.98 11.65 8.30
CA PRO A 511 -23.09 10.71 8.24
C PRO A 511 -23.94 10.81 9.52
N GLY A 512 -25.25 10.67 9.41
CA GLY A 512 -26.15 10.74 10.57
C GLY A 512 -27.31 9.77 10.44
N LEU A 513 -27.76 9.19 11.57
CA LEU A 513 -28.97 8.37 11.61
C LEU A 513 -30.26 9.20 11.64
N SER A 514 -30.19 10.43 12.17
CA SER A 514 -31.32 11.36 12.21
C SER A 514 -31.71 11.80 10.79
N ARG A 515 -32.96 12.32 10.65
CA ARG A 515 -33.51 12.80 9.37
C ARG A 515 -33.50 11.74 8.26
N GLY A 516 -33.82 10.48 8.62
CA GLY A 516 -33.88 9.37 7.67
C GLY A 516 -32.51 8.93 7.14
N GLY A 517 -31.47 8.96 7.96
CA GLY A 517 -30.12 8.55 7.56
C GLY A 517 -29.41 9.62 6.72
N SER A 518 -29.73 10.90 6.94
CA SER A 518 -29.20 12.00 6.10
C SER A 518 -27.78 12.36 6.46
N THR A 519 -26.88 12.34 5.46
CA THR A 519 -25.54 12.93 5.54
C THR A 519 -25.63 14.45 5.45
N ARG A 520 -24.83 15.16 6.25
CA ARG A 520 -24.71 16.62 6.23
C ARG A 520 -23.29 17.05 5.91
N LEU A 521 -23.16 18.21 5.28
CA LEU A 521 -21.90 18.91 5.09
C LEU A 521 -21.80 20.02 6.15
N GLN A 522 -20.78 19.93 7.01
CA GLN A 522 -20.40 21.01 7.93
C GLN A 522 -19.34 21.87 7.24
N ILE A 523 -19.53 23.20 7.24
CA ILE A 523 -18.58 24.16 6.67
C ILE A 523 -18.06 25.03 7.81
N GLU A 524 -16.75 25.06 7.97
CA GLU A 524 -16.05 25.76 9.04
C GLU A 524 -14.84 26.52 8.47
N GLY A 525 -14.29 27.45 9.25
CA GLY A 525 -13.05 28.13 8.91
C GLY A 525 -13.06 28.90 7.59
N LEU A 526 -14.25 29.25 7.03
CA LEU A 526 -14.32 30.02 5.79
C LEU A 526 -13.74 31.41 6.02
N ARG A 527 -12.62 31.69 5.37
CA ARG A 527 -11.93 33.00 5.43
C ARG A 527 -11.54 33.45 4.04
N VAL A 528 -11.67 34.74 3.81
CA VAL A 528 -11.23 35.40 2.57
C VAL A 528 -10.33 36.57 2.96
N ALA A 529 -9.19 36.68 2.31
CA ALA A 529 -8.21 37.74 2.52
C ALA A 529 -8.84 39.13 2.36
N PRO A 530 -8.43 40.17 3.11
CA PRO A 530 -9.04 41.48 3.09
C PRO A 530 -9.21 42.07 1.67
N GLY A 531 -8.22 41.89 0.81
CA GLY A 531 -8.23 42.40 -0.57
C GLY A 531 -9.26 41.73 -1.48
N GLU A 532 -9.77 40.56 -1.11
CA GLU A 532 -10.74 39.78 -1.91
C GLU A 532 -12.15 39.74 -1.30
N ARG A 533 -12.34 40.35 -0.13
CA ARG A 533 -13.67 40.41 0.53
C ARG A 533 -14.67 41.22 -0.30
N SER A 534 -15.94 40.83 -0.23
CA SER A 534 -17.08 41.47 -0.89
C SER A 534 -17.00 41.48 -2.44
N ARG A 535 -16.14 40.64 -3.03
CA ARG A 535 -15.95 40.52 -4.49
C ARG A 535 -16.54 39.25 -5.09
N GLY A 536 -17.32 38.47 -4.33
CA GLY A 536 -17.98 37.25 -4.80
C GLY A 536 -17.22 35.96 -4.52
N LEU A 537 -15.94 36.00 -4.10
CA LEU A 537 -15.12 34.79 -3.88
C LEU A 537 -15.75 33.85 -2.84
N GLY A 538 -16.21 34.36 -1.69
CA GLY A 538 -16.87 33.55 -0.67
C GLY A 538 -18.14 32.84 -1.16
N THR A 539 -18.90 33.49 -2.10
CA THR A 539 -20.06 32.86 -2.73
C THR A 539 -19.64 31.69 -3.61
N ALA A 540 -18.67 31.90 -4.49
CA ALA A 540 -18.16 30.83 -5.36
C ALA A 540 -17.60 29.65 -4.56
N MET A 541 -16.91 29.93 -3.43
CA MET A 541 -16.44 28.88 -2.53
C MET A 541 -17.57 28.04 -1.92
N LEU A 542 -18.66 28.69 -1.49
CA LEU A 542 -19.83 28.00 -0.91
C LEU A 542 -20.61 27.21 -1.98
N GLU A 543 -20.75 27.72 -3.18
CA GLU A 543 -21.35 26.98 -4.29
C GLU A 543 -20.55 25.71 -4.59
N TRP A 544 -19.23 25.83 -4.67
CA TRP A 544 -18.36 24.67 -4.81
C TRP A 544 -18.48 23.70 -3.62
N ALA A 545 -18.52 24.20 -2.38
CA ALA A 545 -18.69 23.37 -1.20
C ALA A 545 -20.03 22.60 -1.23
N HIS A 546 -21.11 23.21 -1.71
CA HIS A 546 -22.39 22.53 -1.86
C HIS A 546 -22.32 21.39 -2.89
N GLU A 547 -21.64 21.60 -4.02
CA GLU A 547 -21.43 20.54 -5.02
C GLU A 547 -20.55 19.42 -4.47
N PHE A 548 -19.48 19.77 -3.76
CA PHE A 548 -18.63 18.80 -3.05
C PHE A 548 -19.45 17.93 -2.08
N GLY A 549 -20.33 18.55 -1.29
CA GLY A 549 -21.21 17.82 -0.37
C GLY A 549 -22.21 16.93 -1.10
N ARG A 550 -22.88 17.43 -2.15
CA ARG A 550 -23.83 16.64 -2.96
C ARG A 550 -23.17 15.41 -3.57
N ALA A 551 -21.96 15.57 -4.11
CA ALA A 551 -21.18 14.46 -4.68
C ALA A 551 -20.84 13.37 -3.66
N ARG A 552 -20.87 13.71 -2.36
CA ARG A 552 -20.65 12.78 -1.22
C ARG A 552 -21.94 12.38 -0.50
N GLY A 553 -23.09 12.61 -1.10
CA GLY A 553 -24.39 12.22 -0.58
C GLY A 553 -24.96 13.14 0.51
N ALA A 554 -24.35 14.30 0.76
CA ALA A 554 -24.90 15.26 1.70
C ALA A 554 -26.19 15.90 1.14
N ARG A 555 -27.24 15.92 1.97
CA ARG A 555 -28.54 16.53 1.68
C ARG A 555 -28.77 17.83 2.42
N LEU A 556 -27.88 18.18 3.34
CA LEU A 556 -27.94 19.38 4.16
C LEU A 556 -26.52 19.97 4.26
N ALA A 557 -26.39 21.27 4.04
CA ALA A 557 -25.20 22.04 4.40
C ALA A 557 -25.48 22.84 5.69
N GLN A 558 -24.51 22.85 6.60
CA GLN A 558 -24.60 23.50 7.89
C GLN A 558 -23.38 24.39 8.11
N VAL A 559 -23.62 25.60 8.62
CA VAL A 559 -22.58 26.53 9.06
C VAL A 559 -22.86 26.97 10.49
N THR A 560 -21.81 27.27 11.25
CA THR A 560 -21.94 27.92 12.54
C THR A 560 -21.30 29.31 12.46
N THR A 561 -21.98 30.34 12.95
CA THR A 561 -21.48 31.69 13.04
C THR A 561 -21.82 32.29 14.38
N ASP A 562 -21.00 33.22 14.84
CA ASP A 562 -21.25 33.95 16.08
C ASP A 562 -22.47 34.84 15.91
N GLU A 563 -23.29 34.94 16.96
CA GLU A 563 -24.54 35.74 16.96
C GLU A 563 -24.26 37.22 16.73
N ALA A 564 -23.13 37.73 17.14
CA ALA A 564 -22.69 39.11 16.96
C ALA A 564 -22.29 39.48 15.50
N ARG A 565 -22.25 38.48 14.58
CA ARG A 565 -21.78 38.66 13.20
C ARG A 565 -22.92 38.92 12.22
N ASP A 566 -23.61 40.04 12.33
CA ASP A 566 -24.76 40.39 11.45
C ASP A 566 -24.45 40.33 9.96
N ARG A 567 -23.29 40.83 9.55
CA ARG A 567 -22.87 40.79 8.13
C ARG A 567 -22.69 39.37 7.62
N THR A 568 -22.12 38.48 8.44
CA THR A 568 -21.91 37.08 8.10
C THR A 568 -23.25 36.33 8.04
N ARG A 569 -24.16 36.58 8.98
CA ARG A 569 -25.53 36.01 8.92
C ARG A 569 -26.27 36.45 7.67
N ALA A 570 -26.24 37.73 7.35
CA ALA A 570 -26.86 38.28 6.12
C ALA A 570 -26.24 37.66 4.85
N PHE A 571 -24.93 37.36 4.84
CA PHE A 571 -24.27 36.68 3.75
C PHE A 571 -24.81 35.26 3.55
N TYR A 572 -24.87 34.44 4.60
CA TYR A 572 -25.42 33.07 4.51
C TYR A 572 -26.91 33.07 4.15
N THR A 573 -27.71 33.98 4.72
CA THR A 573 -29.15 34.10 4.41
C THR A 573 -29.39 34.36 2.92
N ARG A 574 -28.59 35.20 2.28
CA ARG A 574 -28.69 35.46 0.82
C ARG A 574 -28.39 34.20 -0.02
N LEU A 575 -27.63 33.26 0.53
CA LEU A 575 -27.30 31.96 -0.10
C LEU A 575 -28.28 30.84 0.27
N GLY A 576 -29.41 31.17 0.89
CA GLY A 576 -30.48 30.25 1.20
C GLY A 576 -30.34 29.52 2.54
N TYR A 577 -29.36 29.89 3.38
CA TYR A 577 -29.26 29.34 4.73
C TYR A 577 -30.33 29.92 5.64
N GLN A 578 -30.90 29.07 6.47
CA GLN A 578 -31.94 29.46 7.42
C GLN A 578 -31.41 29.31 8.86
N THR A 579 -31.76 30.23 9.73
CA THR A 579 -31.51 30.14 11.16
C THR A 579 -32.54 29.17 11.76
N ALA A 580 -32.18 27.89 11.84
CA ALA A 580 -33.10 26.82 12.23
C ALA A 580 -32.76 26.17 13.58
N HIS A 581 -31.57 26.42 14.13
CA HIS A 581 -31.08 25.76 15.37
C HIS A 581 -30.24 26.73 16.18
N VAL A 582 -30.27 26.54 17.50
CA VAL A 582 -29.37 27.22 18.44
C VAL A 582 -28.25 26.26 18.81
N GLY A 583 -26.99 26.67 18.61
CA GLY A 583 -25.80 25.91 19.01
C GLY A 583 -25.41 26.23 20.45
N LEU A 584 -25.29 25.21 21.29
CA LEU A 584 -24.76 25.33 22.66
C LEU A 584 -23.32 24.80 22.69
N LYS A 585 -22.40 25.55 23.32
CA LYS A 585 -20.99 25.18 23.48
C LYS A 585 -20.63 24.99 24.95
N ARG A 586 -19.84 23.99 25.25
CA ARG A 586 -19.24 23.75 26.56
C ARG A 586 -17.75 23.46 26.37
N HIS A 587 -16.90 24.13 27.13
CA HIS A 587 -15.48 23.72 27.22
C HIS A 587 -15.35 22.45 28.04
N ILE A 588 -14.57 21.50 27.56
CA ILE A 588 -14.28 20.20 28.19
C ILE A 588 -12.78 20.04 28.39
#